data_56662044cea567a55869f918d30e9344
#
_entry.id   56662044cea567a55869f918d30e9344
#
_cell.length_a   1.000
_cell.length_b   1.000
_cell.length_c   1.000
_cell.angle_alpha   90.00
_cell.angle_beta   90.00
_cell.angle_gamma   90.00
#
_symmetry.space_group_name_H-M   'P 1'
#
loop_
_entity.id
_entity.type
_entity.pdbx_description
1 polymer ?
#
loop_
_entity_poly.entity_id
_entity_poly.type
_entity_poly.pdbx_seq_one_letter_code
_entity_poly.pdbx_strand_id
1 'polypeptide(L)'
;MAGYVFLSNSTKPTPEEQNSREEVKLTNVSRPCLKAALDMGYDVFFGTNRENPESLACELPVKMYDSHSYRSITAFADNKIAYDNLKKIVNENSIEVIHCNTPIGGMVGRLVGKKYNVKKIIYTAHGFHFYRGAPLFNRTVLKWAEQMMARWTDAIITMNEEDFQAAQKFRLKKGGKVYKVHGVGINLNDFDSISVDKKEKRNELGLNDSDFVCISAGDLVARKNYETAIKAIAKADSKNIHYLICGEGPEEENLKRLAEENGVADRIHFLGFRKDVKELMKISDLFLFTTVQEGLPRSMMEAMACGLPCAASKIRGNTDLIEENKGGFLREPTDADGFAQALDILCGSSQLCGEMSRYNLEKIKEFDIAVVEKEIRKIYAEVLNV
;
A
#
# COMPACT_ATOMS: atom_id res chain seq x y z
N MET A 1 -0.51 -3.66 -33.88
CA MET A 1 -0.30 -4.34 -32.58
C MET A 1 -1.58 -4.25 -31.77
N ALA A 2 -1.87 -5.24 -30.94
CA ALA A 2 -2.99 -5.18 -30.01
C ALA A 2 -2.65 -4.17 -28.89
N GLY A 3 -3.63 -3.34 -28.51
CA GLY A 3 -3.45 -2.31 -27.50
C GLY A 3 -3.77 -2.84 -26.08
N TYR A 4 -2.98 -2.40 -25.12
CA TYR A 4 -3.16 -2.63 -23.69
C TYR A 4 -3.23 -1.28 -22.98
N VAL A 5 -4.22 -1.10 -22.09
CA VAL A 5 -4.35 0.11 -21.28
C VAL A 5 -4.17 -0.23 -19.80
N PHE A 6 -3.31 0.52 -19.12
CA PHE A 6 -3.20 0.51 -17.67
C PHE A 6 -3.80 1.78 -17.06
N LEU A 7 -4.72 1.61 -16.13
CA LEU A 7 -5.46 2.70 -15.48
C LEU A 7 -5.44 2.52 -13.95
N SER A 8 -5.03 3.55 -13.24
CA SER A 8 -5.16 3.62 -11.79
C SER A 8 -5.63 5.02 -11.35
N ASN A 9 -6.07 5.15 -10.11
CA ASN A 9 -6.38 6.46 -9.56
C ASN A 9 -5.31 6.93 -8.57
N SER A 10 -5.10 8.25 -8.52
CA SER A 10 -4.25 8.91 -7.54
C SER A 10 -4.98 10.06 -6.85
N THR A 11 -4.31 10.75 -5.96
CA THR A 11 -4.73 12.09 -5.52
C THR A 11 -4.74 13.06 -6.70
N LYS A 12 -5.55 14.11 -6.62
CA LYS A 12 -5.53 15.17 -7.62
C LYS A 12 -4.18 15.90 -7.53
N PRO A 13 -3.45 16.01 -8.65
CA PRO A 13 -2.16 16.71 -8.63
C PRO A 13 -2.32 18.18 -8.27
N THR A 14 -1.32 18.74 -7.61
CA THR A 14 -1.21 20.17 -7.38
C THR A 14 -0.95 20.93 -8.70
N PRO A 15 -1.18 22.26 -8.77
CA PRO A 15 -0.82 23.04 -9.94
C PRO A 15 0.67 22.94 -10.32
N GLU A 16 1.55 22.81 -9.33
CA GLU A 16 3.00 22.62 -9.55
C GLU A 16 3.28 21.27 -10.20
N GLU A 17 2.67 20.19 -9.69
CA GLU A 17 2.79 18.86 -10.28
C GLU A 17 2.21 18.82 -11.69
N GLN A 18 1.08 19.50 -11.98
CA GLN A 18 0.51 19.59 -13.31
C GLN A 18 1.43 20.32 -14.32
N ASN A 19 2.13 21.35 -13.87
CA ASN A 19 3.04 22.12 -14.70
C ASN A 19 4.46 21.53 -14.79
N SER A 20 4.80 20.56 -13.94
CA SER A 20 6.10 19.88 -13.95
C SER A 20 6.34 19.20 -15.32
N ARG A 21 7.57 19.36 -15.84
CA ARG A 21 8.06 18.68 -17.04
C ARG A 21 9.01 17.53 -16.71
N GLU A 22 9.06 17.13 -15.43
CA GLU A 22 9.83 16.01 -15.00
C GLU A 22 9.31 14.69 -15.62
N GLU A 23 10.20 13.72 -15.72
CA GLU A 23 9.89 12.37 -16.15
C GLU A 23 8.79 11.75 -15.27
N VAL A 24 7.84 11.07 -15.89
CA VAL A 24 6.79 10.33 -15.17
C VAL A 24 7.40 9.08 -14.56
N LYS A 25 7.61 9.10 -13.26
CA LYS A 25 8.14 7.96 -12.51
C LYS A 25 7.09 6.86 -12.36
N LEU A 26 7.43 5.66 -12.81
CA LEU A 26 6.59 4.49 -12.61
C LEU A 26 6.73 3.97 -11.16
N THR A 27 5.61 3.60 -10.60
CA THR A 27 5.57 3.00 -9.26
C THR A 27 5.62 1.48 -9.34
N ASN A 28 5.87 0.82 -8.20
CA ASN A 28 5.77 -0.65 -8.11
C ASN A 28 4.36 -1.18 -8.45
N VAL A 29 3.34 -0.33 -8.45
CA VAL A 29 1.97 -0.68 -8.90
C VAL A 29 1.90 -0.83 -10.41
N SER A 30 2.51 0.08 -11.15
CA SER A 30 2.40 0.16 -12.62
C SER A 30 3.52 -0.55 -13.35
N ARG A 31 4.78 -0.37 -12.91
CA ARG A 31 5.97 -0.88 -13.61
C ARG A 31 5.92 -2.37 -13.96
N PRO A 32 5.61 -3.31 -13.03
CA PRO A 32 5.54 -4.74 -13.34
C PRO A 32 4.52 -5.07 -14.42
N CYS A 33 3.37 -4.39 -14.37
CA CYS A 33 2.27 -4.60 -15.31
C CYS A 33 2.58 -4.08 -16.70
N LEU A 34 3.11 -2.84 -16.79
CA LEU A 34 3.50 -2.22 -18.06
C LEU A 34 4.63 -2.99 -18.73
N LYS A 35 5.66 -3.39 -17.97
CA LYS A 35 6.78 -4.19 -18.46
C LYS A 35 6.31 -5.55 -18.99
N ALA A 36 5.44 -6.25 -18.25
CA ALA A 36 4.89 -7.53 -18.69
C ALA A 36 4.09 -7.39 -19.99
N ALA A 37 3.28 -6.34 -20.13
CA ALA A 37 2.51 -6.08 -21.36
C ALA A 37 3.42 -5.75 -22.57
N LEU A 38 4.46 -4.92 -22.36
CA LEU A 38 5.47 -4.62 -23.40
C LEU A 38 6.23 -5.88 -23.85
N ASP A 39 6.68 -6.71 -22.89
CA ASP A 39 7.38 -7.96 -23.18
C ASP A 39 6.53 -8.97 -23.96
N MET A 40 5.19 -8.88 -23.86
CA MET A 40 4.23 -9.66 -24.64
C MET A 40 3.86 -9.03 -25.99
N GLY A 41 4.49 -7.91 -26.35
CA GLY A 41 4.31 -7.27 -27.66
C GLY A 41 3.07 -6.40 -27.81
N TYR A 42 2.46 -5.97 -26.70
CA TYR A 42 1.35 -5.01 -26.76
C TYR A 42 1.82 -3.58 -27.04
N ASP A 43 0.97 -2.81 -27.69
CA ASP A 43 1.06 -1.35 -27.74
C ASP A 43 0.45 -0.80 -26.44
N VAL A 44 1.31 -0.27 -25.55
CA VAL A 44 0.95 0.00 -24.15
C VAL A 44 0.58 1.46 -23.94
N PHE A 45 -0.62 1.68 -23.40
CA PHE A 45 -1.15 2.98 -23.00
C PHE A 45 -1.18 3.09 -21.48
N PHE A 46 -0.54 4.13 -20.93
CA PHE A 46 -0.48 4.38 -19.49
C PHE A 46 -1.29 5.62 -19.10
N GLY A 47 -2.34 5.41 -18.31
CA GLY A 47 -3.15 6.49 -17.75
C GLY A 47 -2.41 7.21 -16.62
N THR A 48 -2.10 8.47 -16.85
CA THR A 48 -1.56 9.39 -15.83
C THR A 48 -2.66 10.35 -15.39
N ASN A 49 -2.42 11.13 -14.35
CA ASN A 49 -3.31 12.24 -13.94
C ASN A 49 -2.64 13.59 -14.25
N ARG A 50 -2.01 13.69 -15.40
CA ARG A 50 -1.33 14.89 -15.91
C ARG A 50 -2.02 15.38 -17.18
N GLU A 51 -2.15 16.68 -17.32
CA GLU A 51 -2.58 17.33 -18.57
C GLU A 51 -1.46 17.24 -19.61
N ASN A 52 -1.81 16.88 -20.84
CA ASN A 52 -0.88 16.73 -21.96
C ASN A 52 0.35 15.83 -21.66
N PRO A 53 0.12 14.62 -21.14
CA PRO A 53 1.21 13.75 -20.67
C PRO A 53 2.05 13.19 -21.82
N GLU A 54 1.58 13.26 -23.08
CA GLU A 54 2.27 12.77 -24.29
C GLU A 54 3.62 13.48 -24.51
N SER A 55 3.78 14.70 -23.96
CA SER A 55 5.01 15.46 -24.04
C SER A 55 6.04 15.14 -22.94
N LEU A 56 5.67 14.30 -21.98
CA LEU A 56 6.52 13.93 -20.87
C LEU A 56 7.33 12.67 -21.17
N ALA A 57 8.54 12.59 -20.64
CA ALA A 57 9.35 11.38 -20.70
C ALA A 57 8.82 10.31 -19.73
N CYS A 58 9.08 9.04 -20.05
CA CYS A 58 8.82 7.89 -19.18
C CYS A 58 9.93 6.85 -19.40
N GLU A 59 10.35 6.18 -18.34
CA GLU A 59 11.42 5.16 -18.39
C GLU A 59 11.09 3.95 -19.27
N LEU A 60 9.79 3.70 -19.54
CA LEU A 60 9.35 2.65 -20.46
C LEU A 60 8.73 3.26 -21.72
N PRO A 61 8.81 2.57 -22.88
CA PRO A 61 8.28 3.05 -24.16
C PRO A 61 6.75 2.90 -24.22
N VAL A 62 6.05 3.64 -23.36
CA VAL A 62 4.59 3.63 -23.27
C VAL A 62 3.99 4.93 -23.81
N LYS A 63 2.80 4.85 -24.38
CA LYS A 63 2.00 6.02 -24.77
C LYS A 63 1.20 6.49 -23.57
N MET A 64 1.40 7.72 -23.12
CA MET A 64 0.68 8.27 -21.98
C MET A 64 -0.56 9.04 -22.41
N TYR A 65 -1.60 9.01 -21.58
CA TYR A 65 -2.81 9.82 -21.76
C TYR A 65 -3.29 10.33 -20.41
N ASP A 66 -4.01 11.46 -20.36
CA ASP A 66 -4.66 11.92 -19.14
C ASP A 66 -5.81 11.00 -18.77
N SER A 67 -5.64 10.22 -17.72
CA SER A 67 -6.70 9.35 -17.20
C SER A 67 -7.73 10.08 -16.37
N HIS A 68 -7.43 11.26 -15.86
CA HIS A 68 -8.29 12.09 -15.01
C HIS A 68 -8.99 11.30 -13.89
N SER A 69 -8.28 10.31 -13.33
CA SER A 69 -8.85 9.35 -12.37
C SER A 69 -8.37 9.65 -10.95
N TYR A 70 -9.25 10.24 -10.14
CA TYR A 70 -8.94 10.67 -8.77
C TYR A 70 -9.60 9.80 -7.70
N ARG A 71 -9.12 9.89 -6.45
CA ARG A 71 -9.60 9.07 -5.32
C ARG A 71 -10.92 9.59 -4.70
N SER A 72 -11.93 9.86 -5.53
CA SER A 72 -13.22 10.34 -5.03
C SER A 72 -14.39 9.74 -5.80
N ILE A 73 -15.21 8.93 -5.13
CA ILE A 73 -16.43 8.35 -5.72
C ILE A 73 -17.47 9.46 -5.98
N THR A 74 -17.49 10.50 -5.16
CA THR A 74 -18.46 11.59 -5.23
C THR A 74 -18.10 12.69 -6.23
N ALA A 75 -16.90 12.68 -6.79
CA ALA A 75 -16.47 13.61 -7.84
C ALA A 75 -17.03 13.19 -9.20
N PHE A 76 -18.35 13.28 -9.39
CA PHE A 76 -19.05 12.80 -10.59
C PHE A 76 -18.53 13.44 -11.88
N ALA A 77 -18.19 14.74 -11.86
CA ALA A 77 -17.64 15.43 -13.02
C ALA A 77 -16.29 14.84 -13.45
N ASP A 78 -15.35 14.68 -12.49
CA ASP A 78 -14.03 14.10 -12.74
C ASP A 78 -14.16 12.64 -13.22
N ASN A 79 -15.04 11.86 -12.58
CA ASN A 79 -15.28 10.46 -12.96
C ASN A 79 -15.86 10.34 -14.38
N LYS A 80 -16.68 11.33 -14.82
CA LYS A 80 -17.18 11.40 -16.19
C LYS A 80 -16.07 11.72 -17.17
N ILE A 81 -15.18 12.67 -16.85
CA ILE A 81 -14.02 13.00 -17.69
C ILE A 81 -13.11 11.76 -17.81
N ALA A 82 -12.83 11.07 -16.70
CA ALA A 82 -12.04 9.83 -16.73
C ALA A 82 -12.66 8.76 -17.65
N TYR A 83 -13.98 8.61 -17.60
CA TYR A 83 -14.71 7.71 -18.50
C TYR A 83 -14.58 8.13 -19.97
N ASP A 84 -14.78 9.42 -20.27
CA ASP A 84 -14.74 9.93 -21.65
C ASP A 84 -13.31 9.85 -22.24
N ASN A 85 -12.27 10.12 -21.44
CA ASN A 85 -10.86 9.98 -21.83
C ASN A 85 -10.51 8.54 -22.15
N LEU A 86 -10.84 7.59 -21.26
CA LEU A 86 -10.60 6.17 -21.54
C LEU A 86 -11.39 5.67 -22.74
N LYS A 87 -12.65 6.08 -22.90
CA LYS A 87 -13.48 5.80 -24.07
C LYS A 87 -12.80 6.26 -25.36
N LYS A 88 -12.20 7.47 -25.36
CA LYS A 88 -11.47 7.99 -26.52
C LYS A 88 -10.31 7.06 -26.90
N ILE A 89 -9.47 6.70 -25.92
CA ILE A 89 -8.35 5.77 -26.14
C ILE A 89 -8.83 4.44 -26.72
N VAL A 90 -9.91 3.87 -26.19
CA VAL A 90 -10.45 2.58 -26.65
C VAL A 90 -10.99 2.67 -28.08
N ASN A 91 -11.64 3.78 -28.45
CA ASN A 91 -12.22 3.95 -29.79
C ASN A 91 -11.18 4.27 -30.87
N GLU A 92 -10.13 5.01 -30.54
CA GLU A 92 -9.11 5.47 -31.48
C GLU A 92 -7.99 4.44 -31.67
N ASN A 93 -7.90 3.43 -30.81
CA ASN A 93 -6.84 2.44 -30.81
C ASN A 93 -7.43 1.02 -30.71
N SER A 94 -6.71 0.03 -31.20
CA SER A 94 -7.14 -1.38 -31.16
C SER A 94 -6.92 -1.97 -29.76
N ILE A 95 -7.59 -1.42 -28.73
CA ILE A 95 -7.44 -1.86 -27.34
C ILE A 95 -8.11 -3.22 -27.14
N GLU A 96 -7.29 -4.22 -26.80
CA GLU A 96 -7.74 -5.58 -26.48
C GLU A 96 -7.75 -5.88 -24.99
N VAL A 97 -6.95 -5.15 -24.21
CA VAL A 97 -6.79 -5.37 -22.75
C VAL A 97 -6.93 -4.06 -22.00
N ILE A 98 -7.76 -4.05 -20.96
CA ILE A 98 -7.79 -3.00 -19.94
C ILE A 98 -7.37 -3.63 -18.61
N HIS A 99 -6.26 -3.15 -18.03
CA HIS A 99 -5.90 -3.44 -16.66
C HIS A 99 -6.17 -2.21 -15.80
N CYS A 100 -7.18 -2.28 -14.97
CA CYS A 100 -7.61 -1.20 -14.08
C CYS A 100 -7.29 -1.53 -12.62
N ASN A 101 -6.90 -0.50 -11.87
CA ASN A 101 -6.51 -0.62 -10.48
C ASN A 101 -7.32 0.33 -9.61
N THR A 102 -7.40 0.02 -8.32
CA THR A 102 -8.04 0.87 -7.31
C THR A 102 -9.55 1.06 -7.55
N PRO A 103 -10.33 1.60 -6.60
CA PRO A 103 -11.79 1.62 -6.75
C PRO A 103 -12.29 2.41 -7.96
N ILE A 104 -11.82 3.65 -8.16
CA ILE A 104 -12.31 4.50 -9.25
C ILE A 104 -11.78 4.03 -10.61
N GLY A 105 -10.47 3.79 -10.73
CA GLY A 105 -9.88 3.23 -11.93
C GLY A 105 -10.53 1.88 -12.28
N GLY A 106 -10.78 1.04 -11.27
CA GLY A 106 -11.48 -0.23 -11.42
C GLY A 106 -12.93 -0.09 -11.91
N MET A 107 -13.66 0.90 -11.43
CA MET A 107 -15.02 1.20 -11.89
C MET A 107 -15.01 1.68 -13.34
N VAL A 108 -14.23 2.72 -13.65
CA VAL A 108 -14.15 3.31 -14.98
C VAL A 108 -13.68 2.29 -16.01
N GLY A 109 -12.59 1.55 -15.73
CA GLY A 109 -12.03 0.56 -16.63
C GLY A 109 -13.01 -0.57 -16.95
N ARG A 110 -13.72 -1.11 -15.94
CA ARG A 110 -14.71 -2.18 -16.14
C ARG A 110 -15.97 -1.70 -16.87
N LEU A 111 -16.43 -0.47 -16.62
CA LEU A 111 -17.58 0.13 -17.33
C LEU A 111 -17.26 0.36 -18.80
N VAL A 112 -16.13 0.99 -19.12
CA VAL A 112 -15.69 1.22 -20.51
C VAL A 112 -15.43 -0.12 -21.21
N GLY A 113 -14.67 -1.02 -20.57
CA GLY A 113 -14.36 -2.33 -21.14
C GLY A 113 -15.61 -3.14 -21.46
N LYS A 114 -16.63 -3.13 -20.60
CA LYS A 114 -17.92 -3.75 -20.86
C LYS A 114 -18.67 -3.07 -22.00
N LYS A 115 -18.74 -1.72 -22.00
CA LYS A 115 -19.51 -0.95 -22.97
C LYS A 115 -18.97 -1.10 -24.40
N TYR A 116 -17.63 -1.16 -24.53
CA TYR A 116 -16.93 -1.22 -25.84
C TYR A 116 -16.42 -2.62 -26.18
N ASN A 117 -16.87 -3.65 -25.47
CA ASN A 117 -16.55 -5.07 -25.72
C ASN A 117 -15.04 -5.35 -25.80
N VAL A 118 -14.25 -4.74 -24.91
CA VAL A 118 -12.82 -5.02 -24.80
C VAL A 118 -12.62 -6.51 -24.45
N LYS A 119 -11.70 -7.18 -25.13
CA LYS A 119 -11.54 -8.66 -25.04
C LYS A 119 -11.25 -9.14 -23.64
N LYS A 120 -10.32 -8.45 -22.94
CA LYS A 120 -9.86 -8.81 -21.58
C LYS A 120 -9.91 -7.62 -20.65
N ILE A 121 -10.48 -7.82 -19.48
CA ILE A 121 -10.54 -6.85 -18.38
C ILE A 121 -9.90 -7.46 -17.15
N ILE A 122 -8.80 -6.88 -16.70
CA ILE A 122 -8.07 -7.25 -15.49
C ILE A 122 -8.33 -6.16 -14.44
N TYR A 123 -8.62 -6.56 -13.22
CA TYR A 123 -8.79 -5.62 -12.10
C TYR A 123 -7.88 -6.01 -10.92
N THR A 124 -7.03 -5.08 -10.49
CA THR A 124 -6.26 -5.24 -9.25
C THR A 124 -6.89 -4.45 -8.10
N ALA A 125 -7.27 -5.18 -7.06
CA ALA A 125 -7.78 -4.62 -5.81
C ALA A 125 -6.65 -4.49 -4.79
N HIS A 126 -6.30 -3.25 -4.42
CA HIS A 126 -5.30 -2.96 -3.39
C HIS A 126 -5.86 -3.01 -1.96
N GLY A 127 -7.11 -3.42 -1.83
CA GLY A 127 -7.88 -3.54 -0.60
C GLY A 127 -9.34 -3.23 -0.85
N PHE A 128 -10.23 -4.20 -0.71
CA PHE A 128 -11.67 -3.95 -0.84
C PHE A 128 -12.16 -3.05 0.29
N HIS A 129 -13.17 -2.21 0.00
CA HIS A 129 -13.77 -1.35 1.01
C HIS A 129 -14.72 -2.09 1.97
N PHE A 130 -15.04 -3.36 1.70
CA PHE A 130 -15.93 -4.22 2.50
C PHE A 130 -15.12 -5.28 3.27
N TYR A 131 -14.23 -4.88 4.13
CA TYR A 131 -13.43 -5.73 5.00
C TYR A 131 -14.16 -6.04 6.32
N ARG A 132 -13.61 -6.95 7.12
CA ARG A 132 -14.14 -7.28 8.45
C ARG A 132 -14.07 -6.04 9.36
N GLY A 133 -15.21 -5.62 9.89
CA GLY A 133 -15.31 -4.39 10.69
C GLY A 133 -15.65 -3.12 9.90
N ALA A 134 -15.70 -3.17 8.54
CA ALA A 134 -16.10 -2.04 7.73
C ALA A 134 -17.57 -1.61 8.00
N PRO A 135 -17.93 -0.33 7.76
CA PRO A 135 -19.29 0.16 7.87
C PRO A 135 -20.30 -0.68 7.06
N LEU A 136 -21.54 -0.75 7.52
CA LEU A 136 -22.60 -1.57 6.89
C LEU A 136 -22.78 -1.21 5.41
N PHE A 137 -22.75 0.08 5.07
CA PHE A 137 -22.83 0.55 3.67
C PHE A 137 -21.74 -0.09 2.80
N ASN A 138 -20.52 -0.12 3.27
CA ASN A 138 -19.41 -0.73 2.55
C ASN A 138 -19.59 -2.24 2.38
N ARG A 139 -20.05 -2.91 3.44
CA ARG A 139 -20.26 -4.37 3.47
C ARG A 139 -21.46 -4.81 2.63
N THR A 140 -22.35 -3.91 2.27
CA THR A 140 -23.56 -4.17 1.47
C THR A 140 -23.44 -3.56 0.08
N VAL A 141 -23.55 -2.23 -0.04
CA VAL A 141 -23.63 -1.52 -1.33
C VAL A 141 -22.34 -1.61 -2.13
N LEU A 142 -21.18 -1.32 -1.50
CA LEU A 142 -19.92 -1.38 -2.23
C LEU A 142 -19.55 -2.82 -2.59
N LYS A 143 -19.83 -3.78 -1.71
CA LYS A 143 -19.66 -5.20 -2.03
C LYS A 143 -20.55 -5.66 -3.19
N TRP A 144 -21.80 -5.26 -3.20
CA TRP A 144 -22.72 -5.56 -4.31
C TRP A 144 -22.23 -4.95 -5.63
N ALA A 145 -21.76 -3.70 -5.61
CA ALA A 145 -21.19 -3.04 -6.79
C ALA A 145 -19.97 -3.81 -7.34
N GLU A 146 -19.05 -4.24 -6.46
CA GLU A 146 -17.91 -5.06 -6.86
C GLU A 146 -18.33 -6.41 -7.45
N GLN A 147 -19.32 -7.10 -6.86
CA GLN A 147 -19.87 -8.35 -7.38
C GLN A 147 -20.54 -8.17 -8.75
N MET A 148 -21.20 -7.04 -8.99
CA MET A 148 -21.78 -6.73 -10.29
C MET A 148 -20.72 -6.51 -11.35
N MET A 149 -19.69 -5.73 -11.05
CA MET A 149 -18.58 -5.46 -11.97
C MET A 149 -17.68 -6.68 -12.20
N ALA A 150 -17.57 -7.59 -11.23
CA ALA A 150 -16.85 -8.84 -11.39
C ALA A 150 -17.37 -9.69 -12.55
N ARG A 151 -18.66 -9.64 -12.87
CA ARG A 151 -19.26 -10.37 -14.01
C ARG A 151 -18.70 -9.99 -15.37
N TRP A 152 -18.00 -8.86 -15.46
CA TRP A 152 -17.38 -8.36 -16.70
C TRP A 152 -15.86 -8.52 -16.70
N THR A 153 -15.32 -9.03 -15.59
CA THR A 153 -13.88 -9.08 -15.31
C THR A 153 -13.33 -10.47 -15.64
N ASP A 154 -12.27 -10.53 -16.41
CA ASP A 154 -11.57 -11.77 -16.78
C ASP A 154 -10.59 -12.21 -15.67
N ALA A 155 -9.96 -11.25 -14.97
CA ALA A 155 -9.08 -11.54 -13.85
C ALA A 155 -9.24 -10.51 -12.73
N ILE A 156 -9.38 -10.98 -11.48
CA ILE A 156 -9.25 -10.15 -10.29
C ILE A 156 -7.94 -10.54 -9.59
N ILE A 157 -7.09 -9.55 -9.33
CA ILE A 157 -5.83 -9.71 -8.61
C ILE A 157 -5.99 -9.04 -7.25
N THR A 158 -5.72 -9.75 -6.17
CA THR A 158 -5.76 -9.27 -4.78
C THR A 158 -4.38 -9.38 -4.13
N MET A 159 -4.18 -8.66 -3.02
CA MET A 159 -2.86 -8.55 -2.38
C MET A 159 -2.84 -9.13 -0.96
N ASN A 160 -3.98 -9.56 -0.44
CA ASN A 160 -4.12 -10.15 0.89
C ASN A 160 -5.12 -11.30 0.88
N GLU A 161 -5.08 -12.12 1.89
CA GLU A 161 -5.88 -13.35 1.98
C GLU A 161 -7.38 -13.07 2.15
N GLU A 162 -7.77 -12.07 2.96
CA GLU A 162 -9.18 -11.74 3.17
C GLU A 162 -9.87 -11.32 1.87
N ASP A 163 -9.23 -10.45 1.09
CA ASP A 163 -9.75 -10.00 -0.20
C ASP A 163 -9.76 -11.13 -1.23
N PHE A 164 -8.75 -12.01 -1.22
CA PHE A 164 -8.69 -13.18 -2.09
C PHE A 164 -9.86 -14.12 -1.84
N GLN A 165 -10.10 -14.49 -0.59
CA GLN A 165 -11.22 -15.33 -0.19
C GLN A 165 -12.58 -14.69 -0.49
N ALA A 166 -12.67 -13.37 -0.35
CA ALA A 166 -13.89 -12.63 -0.71
C ALA A 166 -14.13 -12.63 -2.23
N ALA A 167 -13.08 -12.39 -3.04
CA ALA A 167 -13.16 -12.35 -4.49
C ALA A 167 -13.46 -13.71 -5.11
N GLN A 168 -12.97 -14.82 -4.52
CA GLN A 168 -13.29 -16.19 -4.97
C GLN A 168 -14.79 -16.50 -4.94
N LYS A 169 -15.55 -15.79 -4.12
CA LYS A 169 -17.01 -15.93 -4.04
C LYS A 169 -17.75 -15.11 -5.10
N PHE A 170 -17.03 -14.32 -5.91
CA PHE A 170 -17.66 -13.53 -6.96
C PHE A 170 -17.86 -14.35 -8.23
N ARG A 171 -18.93 -14.04 -8.93
CA ARG A 171 -19.17 -14.60 -10.26
C ARG A 171 -18.46 -13.74 -11.30
N LEU A 172 -17.32 -14.21 -11.81
CA LEU A 172 -16.58 -13.56 -12.88
C LEU A 172 -17.18 -13.86 -14.25
N LYS A 173 -16.67 -13.20 -15.30
CA LYS A 173 -16.89 -13.55 -16.69
C LYS A 173 -16.52 -15.02 -16.92
N LYS A 174 -17.17 -15.70 -17.89
CA LYS A 174 -16.92 -17.12 -18.17
C LYS A 174 -15.42 -17.37 -18.43
N GLY A 175 -14.82 -18.24 -17.64
CA GLY A 175 -13.38 -18.53 -17.68
C GLY A 175 -12.52 -17.56 -16.88
N GLY A 176 -13.12 -16.55 -16.23
CA GLY A 176 -12.40 -15.62 -15.37
C GLY A 176 -11.88 -16.27 -14.09
N LYS A 177 -10.76 -15.77 -13.56
CA LYS A 177 -10.08 -16.29 -12.38
C LYS A 177 -9.70 -15.20 -11.39
N VAL A 178 -9.53 -15.61 -10.13
CA VAL A 178 -9.03 -14.76 -9.05
C VAL A 178 -7.61 -15.19 -8.71
N TYR A 179 -6.72 -14.22 -8.58
CA TYR A 179 -5.32 -14.41 -8.24
C TYR A 179 -4.97 -13.64 -6.96
N LYS A 180 -4.00 -14.15 -6.22
CA LYS A 180 -3.35 -13.42 -5.13
C LYS A 180 -1.88 -13.21 -5.49
N VAL A 181 -1.36 -12.01 -5.26
CA VAL A 181 0.05 -11.66 -5.43
C VAL A 181 0.61 -11.11 -4.11
N HIS A 182 1.93 -11.12 -3.97
CA HIS A 182 2.63 -10.62 -2.78
C HIS A 182 2.73 -9.07 -2.78
N GLY A 183 1.58 -8.42 -2.88
CA GLY A 183 1.46 -6.97 -2.85
C GLY A 183 1.96 -6.27 -4.11
N VAL A 184 2.47 -5.06 -3.91
CA VAL A 184 3.11 -4.27 -4.98
C VAL A 184 4.61 -4.53 -5.08
N GLY A 185 5.14 -5.31 -4.14
CA GLY A 185 6.57 -5.56 -4.00
C GLY A 185 7.37 -4.38 -3.44
N ILE A 186 8.50 -4.69 -2.85
CA ILE A 186 9.53 -3.72 -2.47
C ILE A 186 10.87 -4.14 -3.09
N ASN A 187 11.74 -3.18 -3.37
CA ASN A 187 13.09 -3.48 -3.82
C ASN A 187 13.97 -3.73 -2.60
N LEU A 188 14.29 -4.97 -2.30
CA LEU A 188 15.10 -5.32 -1.12
C LEU A 188 16.51 -4.77 -1.19
N ASN A 189 17.09 -4.61 -2.38
CA ASN A 189 18.42 -4.03 -2.55
C ASN A 189 18.51 -2.59 -1.99
N ASP A 190 17.39 -1.86 -1.96
CA ASP A 190 17.33 -0.50 -1.38
C ASP A 190 17.59 -0.49 0.13
N PHE A 191 17.45 -1.64 0.81
CA PHE A 191 17.62 -1.78 2.26
C PHE A 191 18.97 -2.37 2.65
N ASP A 192 19.57 -3.17 1.77
CA ASP A 192 20.89 -3.78 1.98
C ASP A 192 22.00 -2.72 1.92
N SER A 193 21.83 -1.68 1.11
CA SER A 193 22.80 -0.60 0.92
C SER A 193 22.76 0.48 2.00
N ILE A 194 21.78 0.45 2.94
CA ILE A 194 21.65 1.47 3.98
C ILE A 194 22.73 1.27 5.04
N SER A 195 23.65 2.21 5.10
CA SER A 195 24.65 2.34 6.15
C SER A 195 24.33 3.59 6.97
N VAL A 196 24.09 3.41 8.27
CA VAL A 196 23.80 4.50 9.21
C VAL A 196 24.53 4.24 10.52
N ASP A 197 25.20 5.27 11.05
CA ASP A 197 25.70 5.21 12.43
C ASP A 197 24.53 5.34 13.39
N LYS A 198 24.15 4.22 14.00
CA LYS A 198 23.00 4.14 14.93
C LYS A 198 23.16 5.12 16.10
N LYS A 199 24.37 5.25 16.64
CA LYS A 199 24.62 6.09 17.80
C LYS A 199 24.55 7.58 17.44
N GLU A 200 25.22 7.97 16.35
CA GLU A 200 25.18 9.36 15.87
C GLU A 200 23.74 9.78 15.55
N LYS A 201 23.02 8.95 14.78
CA LYS A 201 21.63 9.25 14.36
C LYS A 201 20.66 9.31 15.54
N ARG A 202 20.84 8.45 16.58
CA ARG A 202 20.05 8.52 17.82
C ARG A 202 20.35 9.81 18.59
N ASN A 203 21.61 10.21 18.72
CA ASN A 203 22.00 11.45 19.38
C ASN A 203 21.42 12.69 18.70
N GLU A 204 21.38 12.74 17.34
CA GLU A 204 20.71 13.81 16.59
C GLU A 204 19.24 13.97 16.96
N LEU A 205 18.57 12.88 17.37
CA LEU A 205 17.15 12.85 17.76
C LEU A 205 16.95 13.03 19.28
N GLY A 206 18.01 13.25 20.04
CA GLY A 206 17.95 13.36 21.51
C GLY A 206 17.69 12.01 22.21
N LEU A 207 18.00 10.90 21.56
CA LEU A 207 17.84 9.55 22.12
C LEU A 207 19.16 9.03 22.68
N ASN A 208 19.08 8.21 23.72
CA ASN A 208 20.22 7.54 24.30
C ASN A 208 20.42 6.13 23.71
N ASP A 209 21.62 5.58 23.83
CA ASP A 209 21.93 4.22 23.36
C ASP A 209 21.08 3.15 24.08
N SER A 210 20.66 3.41 25.33
CA SER A 210 19.84 2.51 26.15
C SER A 210 18.33 2.59 25.87
N ASP A 211 17.89 3.56 25.08
CA ASP A 211 16.47 3.74 24.80
C ASP A 211 15.97 2.67 23.83
N PHE A 212 14.78 2.15 24.10
CA PHE A 212 14.08 1.27 23.20
C PHE A 212 13.22 2.10 22.25
N VAL A 213 13.58 2.10 20.98
CA VAL A 213 13.03 3.01 19.99
C VAL A 213 11.99 2.31 19.12
N CYS A 214 10.75 2.73 19.26
CA CYS A 214 9.66 2.35 18.37
C CYS A 214 9.53 3.35 17.21
N ILE A 215 9.12 2.90 16.03
CA ILE A 215 8.87 3.77 14.87
C ILE A 215 7.57 3.42 14.18
N SER A 216 6.89 4.44 13.66
CA SER A 216 5.82 4.32 12.64
C SER A 216 6.06 5.29 11.49
N ALA A 217 5.60 4.91 10.30
CA ALA A 217 5.66 5.77 9.13
C ALA A 217 4.33 5.77 8.36
N GLY A 218 3.77 6.96 8.14
CA GLY A 218 2.52 7.16 7.39
C GLY A 218 1.77 8.43 7.77
N ASP A 219 0.77 8.79 6.97
CA ASP A 219 -0.06 9.97 7.18
C ASP A 219 -0.71 9.98 8.56
N LEU A 220 -0.77 11.14 9.23
CA LEU A 220 -1.43 11.32 10.52
C LEU A 220 -2.93 11.51 10.33
N VAL A 221 -3.62 10.41 10.03
CA VAL A 221 -5.07 10.34 9.80
C VAL A 221 -5.73 9.34 10.74
N ALA A 222 -7.01 9.54 11.07
CA ALA A 222 -7.74 8.74 12.06
C ALA A 222 -7.62 7.21 11.84
N ARG A 223 -7.65 6.72 10.58
CA ARG A 223 -7.53 5.29 10.29
C ARG A 223 -6.18 4.67 10.70
N LYS A 224 -5.12 5.47 10.83
CA LYS A 224 -3.79 5.01 11.28
C LYS A 224 -3.72 4.80 12.79
N ASN A 225 -4.68 5.39 13.53
CA ASN A 225 -4.93 5.10 14.94
C ASN A 225 -3.69 5.23 15.85
N TYR A 226 -2.89 6.27 15.64
CA TYR A 226 -1.73 6.59 16.47
C TYR A 226 -2.11 6.81 17.94
N GLU A 227 -3.37 7.16 18.21
CA GLU A 227 -3.92 7.29 19.55
C GLU A 227 -3.69 6.04 20.40
N THR A 228 -3.95 4.84 19.85
CA THR A 228 -3.73 3.58 20.56
C THR A 228 -2.23 3.35 20.84
N ALA A 229 -1.34 3.72 19.91
CA ALA A 229 0.11 3.62 20.12
C ALA A 229 0.58 4.53 21.27
N ILE A 230 0.13 5.79 21.30
CA ILE A 230 0.47 6.73 22.38
C ILE A 230 -0.02 6.21 23.74
N LYS A 231 -1.27 5.72 23.81
CA LYS A 231 -1.83 5.12 25.02
C LYS A 231 -1.06 3.87 25.45
N ALA A 232 -0.59 3.06 24.52
CA ALA A 232 0.23 1.89 24.81
C ALA A 232 1.59 2.29 25.42
N ILE A 233 2.26 3.30 24.87
CA ILE A 233 3.51 3.85 25.43
C ILE A 233 3.30 4.39 26.85
N ALA A 234 2.17 5.05 27.10
CA ALA A 234 1.85 5.56 28.44
C ALA A 234 1.62 4.45 29.45
N LYS A 235 1.00 3.34 29.03
CA LYS A 235 0.67 2.18 29.88
C LYS A 235 1.84 1.23 30.08
N ALA A 236 2.83 1.23 29.20
CA ALA A 236 4.00 0.36 29.31
C ALA A 236 4.76 0.61 30.62
N ASP A 237 5.23 -0.48 31.25
CA ASP A 237 6.02 -0.43 32.47
C ASP A 237 7.42 0.15 32.22
N SER A 238 8.00 -0.16 31.05
CA SER A 238 9.31 0.29 30.60
C SER A 238 9.28 1.79 30.24
N LYS A 239 9.99 2.62 31.02
CA LYS A 239 9.97 4.09 30.84
C LYS A 239 11.02 4.62 29.89
N ASN A 240 11.91 3.78 29.37
CA ASN A 240 12.90 4.08 28.34
C ASN A 240 12.40 3.80 26.91
N ILE A 241 11.10 3.59 26.70
CA ILE A 241 10.51 3.41 25.39
C ILE A 241 10.23 4.79 24.77
N HIS A 242 10.85 5.07 23.64
CA HIS A 242 10.63 6.26 22.83
C HIS A 242 9.92 5.90 21.51
N TYR A 243 9.12 6.81 20.99
CA TYR A 243 8.33 6.56 19.78
C TYR A 243 8.54 7.64 18.73
N LEU A 244 9.09 7.25 17.58
CA LEU A 244 9.30 8.10 16.42
C LEU A 244 8.09 8.00 15.48
N ILE A 245 7.47 9.12 15.16
CA ILE A 245 6.34 9.22 14.25
C ILE A 245 6.78 10.00 13.01
N CYS A 246 6.92 9.30 11.87
CA CYS A 246 7.28 9.88 10.58
C CYS A 246 6.04 10.05 9.72
N GLY A 247 5.63 11.29 9.48
CA GLY A 247 4.48 11.65 8.67
C GLY A 247 3.82 12.94 9.12
N GLU A 248 2.90 13.42 8.30
CA GLU A 248 2.12 14.63 8.52
C GLU A 248 0.64 14.31 8.34
N GLY A 249 -0.24 15.14 8.91
CA GLY A 249 -1.68 14.99 8.69
C GLY A 249 -2.53 15.73 9.72
N PRO A 250 -3.84 15.75 9.50
CA PRO A 250 -4.77 16.57 10.30
C PRO A 250 -4.86 16.16 11.77
N GLU A 251 -4.42 14.95 12.14
CA GLU A 251 -4.47 14.47 13.52
C GLU A 251 -3.28 14.91 14.39
N GLU A 252 -2.27 15.56 13.83
CA GLU A 252 -1.01 15.85 14.53
C GLU A 252 -1.22 16.60 15.84
N GLU A 253 -1.96 17.71 15.85
CA GLU A 253 -2.22 18.50 17.04
C GLU A 253 -3.05 17.75 18.09
N ASN A 254 -3.99 16.90 17.66
CA ASN A 254 -4.74 16.04 18.57
C ASN A 254 -3.85 14.99 19.23
N LEU A 255 -2.91 14.42 18.48
CA LEU A 255 -1.97 13.41 18.99
C LEU A 255 -0.94 14.01 19.94
N LYS A 256 -0.44 15.22 19.69
CA LYS A 256 0.45 15.96 20.60
C LYS A 256 -0.23 16.20 21.94
N ARG A 257 -1.46 16.76 21.91
CA ARG A 257 -2.26 16.95 23.12
C ARG A 257 -2.49 15.64 23.87
N LEU A 258 -2.82 14.56 23.16
CA LEU A 258 -3.00 13.24 23.78
C LEU A 258 -1.73 12.74 24.47
N ALA A 259 -0.55 12.99 23.90
CA ALA A 259 0.73 12.63 24.52
C ALA A 259 0.97 13.42 25.81
N GLU A 260 0.65 14.72 25.84
CA GLU A 260 0.69 15.56 27.04
C GLU A 260 -0.28 15.06 28.12
N GLU A 261 -1.55 14.84 27.78
CA GLU A 261 -2.59 14.34 28.70
C GLU A 261 -2.23 12.99 29.33
N ASN A 262 -1.48 12.15 28.61
CA ASN A 262 -1.01 10.85 29.10
C ASN A 262 0.39 10.91 29.75
N GLY A 263 1.02 12.09 29.86
CA GLY A 263 2.31 12.29 30.53
C GLY A 263 3.49 11.60 29.83
N VAL A 264 3.45 11.52 28.47
CA VAL A 264 4.47 10.85 27.66
C VAL A 264 5.01 11.73 26.52
N ALA A 265 4.72 13.03 26.55
CA ALA A 265 5.11 13.96 25.48
C ALA A 265 6.64 14.00 25.27
N ASP A 266 7.43 13.81 26.32
CA ASP A 266 8.89 13.73 26.28
C ASP A 266 9.43 12.50 25.57
N ARG A 267 8.61 11.46 25.40
CA ARG A 267 8.96 10.20 24.74
C ARG A 267 8.33 10.00 23.36
N ILE A 268 7.49 10.93 22.90
CA ILE A 268 6.84 10.87 21.59
C ILE A 268 7.44 11.95 20.68
N HIS A 269 8.08 11.53 19.61
CA HIS A 269 8.80 12.40 18.69
C HIS A 269 8.05 12.51 17.34
N PHE A 270 7.37 13.61 17.10
CA PHE A 270 6.73 13.92 15.82
C PHE A 270 7.80 14.49 14.88
N LEU A 271 8.20 13.73 13.87
CA LEU A 271 9.31 14.06 12.98
C LEU A 271 8.85 14.72 11.66
N GLY A 272 7.53 14.86 11.45
CA GLY A 272 6.99 15.38 10.19
C GLY A 272 7.31 14.47 9.01
N PHE A 273 7.27 15.04 7.80
CA PHE A 273 7.67 14.34 6.57
C PHE A 273 9.19 14.12 6.53
N ARG A 274 9.61 12.87 6.42
CA ARG A 274 11.02 12.47 6.38
C ARG A 274 11.34 11.73 5.09
N LYS A 275 12.50 12.04 4.50
CA LYS A 275 13.05 11.32 3.33
C LYS A 275 13.93 10.14 3.74
N ASP A 276 14.45 10.17 4.96
CA ASP A 276 15.38 9.20 5.55
C ASP A 276 14.66 8.16 6.45
N VAL A 277 13.38 7.86 6.17
CA VAL A 277 12.57 6.91 6.97
C VAL A 277 13.24 5.54 7.09
N LYS A 278 13.88 5.05 6.03
CA LYS A 278 14.58 3.76 6.04
C LYS A 278 15.78 3.77 7.01
N GLU A 279 16.53 4.87 7.07
CA GLU A 279 17.63 5.05 8.03
C GLU A 279 17.09 5.11 9.46
N LEU A 280 15.97 5.82 9.67
CA LEU A 280 15.28 5.87 10.97
C LEU A 280 14.76 4.48 11.40
N MET A 281 14.28 3.67 10.47
CA MET A 281 13.94 2.27 10.73
C MET A 281 15.17 1.45 11.15
N LYS A 282 16.33 1.64 10.50
CA LYS A 282 17.57 0.92 10.84
C LYS A 282 18.12 1.24 12.23
N ILE A 283 17.83 2.41 12.77
CA ILE A 283 18.24 2.79 14.15
C ILE A 283 17.19 2.44 15.22
N SER A 284 15.99 2.05 14.80
CA SER A 284 14.88 1.66 15.69
C SER A 284 14.99 0.20 16.11
N ASP A 285 14.22 -0.18 17.12
CA ASP A 285 14.20 -1.53 17.70
C ASP A 285 12.87 -2.25 17.42
N LEU A 286 11.81 -1.50 17.09
CA LEU A 286 10.46 -2.02 16.86
C LEU A 286 9.67 -1.16 15.86
N PHE A 287 8.90 -1.80 14.99
CA PHE A 287 7.85 -1.14 14.20
C PHE A 287 6.50 -1.26 14.90
N LEU A 288 5.93 -0.13 15.34
CA LEU A 288 4.64 -0.06 16.03
C LEU A 288 3.54 0.39 15.07
N PHE A 289 2.51 -0.44 14.86
CA PHE A 289 1.53 -0.19 13.78
C PHE A 289 0.10 -0.51 14.19
N THR A 290 -0.58 0.47 14.78
CA THR A 290 -1.91 0.36 15.40
C THR A 290 -3.10 0.63 14.45
N THR A 291 -2.85 0.69 13.14
CA THR A 291 -3.84 1.03 12.11
C THR A 291 -5.10 0.17 12.18
N VAL A 292 -6.26 0.75 11.84
CA VAL A 292 -7.54 0.01 11.81
C VAL A 292 -7.89 -0.54 10.42
N GLN A 293 -7.18 -0.09 9.38
CA GLN A 293 -7.48 -0.50 7.99
C GLN A 293 -6.25 -0.42 7.10
N GLU A 294 -5.90 -1.57 6.50
CA GLU A 294 -4.89 -1.66 5.45
C GLU A 294 -5.35 -2.64 4.34
N GLY A 295 -4.71 -2.54 3.18
CA GLY A 295 -4.77 -3.58 2.15
C GLY A 295 -3.60 -4.56 2.31
N LEU A 296 -2.38 -4.06 2.05
CA LEU A 296 -1.10 -4.66 2.42
C LEU A 296 -0.13 -3.50 2.67
N PRO A 297 0.28 -3.24 3.93
CA PRO A 297 0.98 -2.00 4.29
C PRO A 297 2.44 -2.00 3.84
N ARG A 298 2.78 -1.08 2.95
CA ARG A 298 4.15 -0.92 2.45
C ARG A 298 5.14 -0.56 3.57
N SER A 299 4.75 0.33 4.49
CA SER A 299 5.64 0.73 5.59
C SER A 299 6.01 -0.43 6.51
N MET A 300 5.12 -1.41 6.70
CA MET A 300 5.45 -2.63 7.45
C MET A 300 6.41 -3.53 6.66
N MET A 301 6.23 -3.68 5.35
CA MET A 301 7.19 -4.40 4.51
C MET A 301 8.58 -3.76 4.57
N GLU A 302 8.64 -2.43 4.54
CA GLU A 302 9.90 -1.66 4.68
C GLU A 302 10.55 -1.87 6.07
N ALA A 303 9.75 -1.89 7.13
CA ALA A 303 10.22 -2.20 8.48
C ALA A 303 10.76 -3.63 8.60
N MET A 304 10.06 -4.63 8.02
CA MET A 304 10.55 -6.01 7.96
C MET A 304 11.86 -6.13 7.19
N ALA A 305 12.02 -5.39 6.07
CA ALA A 305 13.25 -5.34 5.30
C ALA A 305 14.41 -4.66 6.05
N CYS A 306 14.09 -3.78 7.02
CA CYS A 306 15.08 -3.26 7.97
C CYS A 306 15.37 -4.23 9.13
N GLY A 307 14.67 -5.37 9.21
CA GLY A 307 14.85 -6.36 10.26
C GLY A 307 14.11 -6.02 11.56
N LEU A 308 13.10 -5.14 11.54
CA LEU A 308 12.38 -4.79 12.76
C LEU A 308 11.36 -5.87 13.14
N PRO A 309 11.28 -6.29 14.42
CA PRO A 309 10.10 -6.89 14.99
C PRO A 309 8.90 -5.95 14.82
N CYS A 310 7.68 -6.47 14.79
CA CYS A 310 6.49 -5.65 14.61
C CYS A 310 5.49 -5.86 15.77
N ALA A 311 4.98 -4.78 16.35
CA ALA A 311 3.77 -4.81 17.15
C ALA A 311 2.66 -4.16 16.34
N ALA A 312 1.70 -4.96 15.86
CA ALA A 312 0.77 -4.51 14.84
C ALA A 312 -0.68 -4.89 15.14
N SER A 313 -1.62 -4.16 14.57
CA SER A 313 -3.03 -4.49 14.64
C SER A 313 -3.33 -5.81 13.91
N LYS A 314 -4.17 -6.66 14.51
CA LYS A 314 -4.63 -7.94 13.95
C LYS A 314 -5.73 -7.71 12.90
N ILE A 315 -5.33 -7.16 11.77
CA ILE A 315 -6.22 -6.87 10.63
C ILE A 315 -5.65 -7.46 9.35
N ARG A 316 -6.48 -7.53 8.30
CA ARG A 316 -6.02 -7.96 6.98
C ARG A 316 -4.81 -7.14 6.52
N GLY A 317 -3.96 -7.75 5.73
CA GLY A 317 -2.69 -7.17 5.29
C GLY A 317 -1.60 -7.29 6.35
N ASN A 318 -1.86 -6.90 7.60
CA ASN A 318 -0.92 -7.11 8.70
C ASN A 318 -0.73 -8.61 8.99
N THR A 319 -1.82 -9.37 9.02
CA THR A 319 -1.81 -10.83 9.23
C THR A 319 -1.25 -11.61 8.04
N ASP A 320 -1.12 -11.00 6.87
CA ASP A 320 -0.44 -11.58 5.71
C ASP A 320 1.09 -11.42 5.81
N LEU A 321 1.56 -10.38 6.51
CA LEU A 321 2.97 -10.06 6.70
C LEU A 321 3.54 -10.68 7.97
N ILE A 322 2.85 -10.52 9.11
CA ILE A 322 3.35 -10.90 10.43
C ILE A 322 2.68 -12.18 10.90
N GLU A 323 3.48 -13.17 11.23
CA GLU A 323 3.07 -14.37 11.97
C GLU A 323 3.26 -14.13 13.47
N GLU A 324 2.17 -14.35 14.23
CA GLU A 324 2.13 -14.16 15.69
C GLU A 324 3.27 -14.94 16.38
N ASN A 325 3.99 -14.27 17.27
CA ASN A 325 5.13 -14.78 18.03
C ASN A 325 6.38 -15.15 17.21
N LYS A 326 6.39 -14.97 15.89
CA LYS A 326 7.56 -15.20 15.05
C LYS A 326 8.15 -13.93 14.45
N GLY A 327 7.31 -13.10 13.82
CA GLY A 327 7.72 -11.82 13.25
C GLY A 327 7.34 -10.63 14.12
N GLY A 328 6.56 -10.86 15.17
CA GLY A 328 6.05 -9.82 16.05
C GLY A 328 4.81 -10.25 16.82
N PHE A 329 4.09 -9.27 17.33
CA PHE A 329 2.84 -9.45 18.06
C PHE A 329 1.68 -8.78 17.35
N LEU A 330 0.54 -9.46 17.28
CA LEU A 330 -0.70 -8.97 16.69
C LEU A 330 -1.75 -8.73 17.77
N ARG A 331 -2.29 -7.50 17.84
CA ARG A 331 -3.29 -7.10 18.85
C ARG A 331 -4.51 -6.50 18.17
N GLU A 332 -5.66 -6.53 18.84
CA GLU A 332 -6.83 -5.80 18.32
C GLU A 332 -6.50 -4.30 18.21
N PRO A 333 -6.97 -3.59 17.18
CA PRO A 333 -6.53 -2.21 16.90
C PRO A 333 -6.69 -1.21 18.05
N THR A 334 -7.64 -1.45 18.97
CA THR A 334 -7.93 -0.57 20.10
C THR A 334 -7.40 -1.10 21.44
N ASP A 335 -6.66 -2.21 21.43
CA ASP A 335 -6.14 -2.87 22.61
C ASP A 335 -4.80 -2.24 23.06
N ALA A 336 -4.89 -1.05 23.66
CA ALA A 336 -3.71 -0.35 24.16
C ALA A 336 -2.96 -1.15 25.26
N ASP A 337 -3.67 -1.95 26.07
CA ASP A 337 -3.05 -2.79 27.11
C ASP A 337 -2.27 -3.95 26.48
N GLY A 338 -2.82 -4.61 25.48
CA GLY A 338 -2.12 -5.66 24.76
C GLY A 338 -0.90 -5.14 23.97
N PHE A 339 -0.98 -3.92 23.42
CA PHE A 339 0.18 -3.28 22.79
C PHE A 339 1.24 -2.91 23.84
N ALA A 340 0.86 -2.37 25.02
CA ALA A 340 1.78 -2.07 26.10
C ALA A 340 2.54 -3.32 26.57
N GLN A 341 1.83 -4.43 26.77
CA GLN A 341 2.46 -5.72 27.10
C GLN A 341 3.44 -6.19 26.01
N ALA A 342 3.09 -6.05 24.74
CA ALA A 342 3.99 -6.38 23.64
C ALA A 342 5.26 -5.52 23.65
N LEU A 343 5.11 -4.22 23.94
CA LEU A 343 6.23 -3.29 24.09
C LEU A 343 7.17 -3.72 25.25
N ASP A 344 6.62 -4.03 26.42
CA ASP A 344 7.42 -4.43 27.57
C ASP A 344 8.16 -5.76 27.34
N ILE A 345 7.50 -6.75 26.71
CA ILE A 345 8.12 -8.03 26.37
C ILE A 345 9.31 -7.82 25.42
N LEU A 346 9.14 -7.00 24.38
CA LEU A 346 10.19 -6.77 23.38
C LEU A 346 11.31 -5.88 23.95
N CYS A 347 10.98 -4.85 24.72
CA CYS A 347 11.95 -4.02 25.41
C CYS A 347 12.82 -4.85 26.39
N GLY A 348 12.21 -5.85 27.06
CA GLY A 348 12.89 -6.71 28.01
C GLY A 348 13.72 -7.85 27.41
N SER A 349 13.66 -8.09 26.08
CA SER A 349 14.31 -9.25 25.46
C SER A 349 14.95 -8.99 24.11
N SER A 350 16.23 -8.60 24.13
CA SER A 350 17.02 -8.46 22.89
C SER A 350 17.14 -9.78 22.11
N GLN A 351 17.13 -10.93 22.80
CA GLN A 351 17.13 -12.24 22.14
C GLN A 351 15.88 -12.41 21.30
N LEU A 352 14.69 -12.17 21.85
CA LEU A 352 13.41 -12.30 21.14
C LEU A 352 13.33 -11.34 19.95
N CYS A 353 13.78 -10.08 20.14
CA CYS A 353 13.88 -9.11 19.05
C CYS A 353 14.78 -9.64 17.93
N GLY A 354 15.94 -10.25 18.26
CA GLY A 354 16.84 -10.83 17.28
C GLY A 354 16.27 -12.05 16.54
N GLU A 355 15.46 -12.88 17.22
CA GLU A 355 14.76 -14.01 16.61
C GLU A 355 13.68 -13.53 15.63
N MET A 356 12.86 -12.57 16.05
CA MET A 356 11.81 -11.96 15.20
C MET A 356 12.40 -11.21 14.02
N SER A 357 13.51 -10.50 14.22
CA SER A 357 14.26 -9.84 13.14
C SER A 357 14.68 -10.82 12.05
N ARG A 358 15.31 -11.93 12.41
CA ARG A 358 15.73 -12.95 11.45
C ARG A 358 14.53 -13.54 10.68
N TYR A 359 13.44 -13.80 11.39
CA TYR A 359 12.21 -14.28 10.76
C TYR A 359 11.67 -13.27 9.72
N ASN A 360 11.59 -11.98 10.09
CA ASN A 360 11.07 -10.94 9.21
C ASN A 360 11.96 -10.71 7.98
N LEU A 361 13.28 -10.74 8.13
CA LEU A 361 14.24 -10.64 7.03
C LEU A 361 14.12 -11.83 6.04
N GLU A 362 13.78 -13.02 6.52
CA GLU A 362 13.52 -14.16 5.64
C GLU A 362 12.14 -14.05 4.98
N LYS A 363 11.11 -13.76 5.76
CA LYS A 363 9.72 -13.66 5.29
C LYS A 363 9.54 -12.58 4.23
N ILE A 364 10.20 -11.45 4.38
CA ILE A 364 10.04 -10.31 3.45
C ILE A 364 10.55 -10.61 2.03
N LYS A 365 11.40 -11.62 1.85
CA LYS A 365 11.87 -12.04 0.52
C LYS A 365 10.73 -12.50 -0.40
N GLU A 366 9.64 -13.01 0.16
CA GLU A 366 8.45 -13.36 -0.62
C GLU A 366 7.79 -12.15 -1.28
N PHE A 367 8.04 -10.94 -0.74
CA PHE A 367 7.48 -9.67 -1.18
C PHE A 367 8.47 -8.82 -2.00
N ASP A 368 9.59 -9.41 -2.43
CA ASP A 368 10.52 -8.71 -3.32
C ASP A 368 9.87 -8.37 -4.66
N ILE A 369 10.21 -7.21 -5.22
CA ILE A 369 9.65 -6.75 -6.50
C ILE A 369 9.88 -7.77 -7.63
N ALA A 370 11.00 -8.49 -7.62
CA ALA A 370 11.28 -9.51 -8.62
C ALA A 370 10.32 -10.72 -8.52
N VAL A 371 9.87 -11.07 -7.31
CA VAL A 371 8.86 -12.11 -7.10
C VAL A 371 7.52 -11.63 -7.68
N VAL A 372 7.10 -10.41 -7.36
CA VAL A 372 5.84 -9.82 -7.84
C VAL A 372 5.85 -9.66 -9.37
N GLU A 373 6.96 -9.23 -9.98
CA GLU A 373 7.09 -9.16 -11.44
C GLU A 373 6.88 -10.55 -12.09
N LYS A 374 7.44 -11.60 -11.50
CA LYS A 374 7.28 -12.97 -11.98
C LYS A 374 5.85 -13.47 -11.85
N GLU A 375 5.18 -13.13 -10.74
CA GLU A 375 3.76 -13.47 -10.53
C GLU A 375 2.87 -12.76 -11.55
N ILE A 376 3.04 -11.47 -11.76
CA ILE A 376 2.29 -10.68 -12.77
C ILE A 376 2.48 -11.25 -14.18
N ARG A 377 3.72 -11.57 -14.56
CA ARG A 377 4.00 -12.20 -15.86
C ARG A 377 3.28 -13.53 -16.02
N LYS A 378 3.27 -14.37 -14.99
CA LYS A 378 2.56 -15.66 -15.00
C LYS A 378 1.05 -15.46 -15.16
N ILE A 379 0.47 -14.52 -14.41
CA ILE A 379 -0.96 -14.20 -14.49
C ILE A 379 -1.30 -13.69 -15.90
N TYR A 380 -0.48 -12.81 -16.47
CA TYR A 380 -0.72 -12.28 -17.82
C TYR A 380 -0.62 -13.37 -18.88
N ALA A 381 0.38 -14.24 -18.82
CA ALA A 381 0.50 -15.36 -19.76
C ALA A 381 -0.76 -16.25 -19.73
N GLU A 382 -1.31 -16.50 -18.54
CA GLU A 382 -2.53 -17.32 -18.39
C GLU A 382 -3.79 -16.57 -18.87
N VAL A 383 -3.97 -15.29 -18.48
CA VAL A 383 -5.18 -14.52 -18.78
C VAL A 383 -5.24 -14.10 -20.23
N LEU A 384 -4.11 -13.72 -20.82
CA LEU A 384 -4.02 -13.19 -22.19
C LEU A 384 -3.81 -14.30 -23.23
N ASN A 385 -3.63 -15.56 -22.81
CA ASN A 385 -3.43 -16.74 -23.67
C ASN A 385 -2.21 -16.58 -24.60
N VAL A 386 -1.07 -16.12 -24.06
CA VAL A 386 0.21 -15.99 -24.77
C VAL A 386 1.20 -17.04 -24.30
#